data_1beb67b478718c4ca4e04eac1c343558
#
_entry.id   1beb67b478718c4ca4e04eac1c343558
#
_cell.length_a   1.000
_cell.length_b   1.000
_cell.length_c   1.000
_cell.angle_alpha   90.00
_cell.angle_beta   90.00
_cell.angle_gamma   90.00
#
_symmetry.space_group_name_H-M   'P 1'
#
loop_
_entity.id
_entity.type
_entity.pdbx_description
1 polymer ?
#
loop_
_entity_poly.entity_id
_entity_poly.type
_entity_poly.pdbx_seq_one_letter_code
_entity_poly.pdbx_strand_id
1 'polypeptide(L)'
;NPNNLVICDAEKPVCLAGIMGGANSGMDENTTNLLFECATFARDSVRKTSRALGQNSDSSARYEKGVDRHSPELGLARALHLIQELDCGDITTLEFDLTDGRPIERKHIVTTPAKICGVLGITVPDQTMIDILRRLEFTVDVQADGSWDVSAPLYREDVDGFPDLAEEVIREYGYDHIVPTFLNTAAVTNGGLNYEQKQQLKTKRLLAAQGFYEASTLAFYSNAELDMLHIPEDDAARKAIRILNPISENLSIMRTLLTPSMLNVIVDNLKKGNNEGRLFEMAPVYLAKELPINEHPHERQTLCIGAFGPEEDFFTVKGAMEALAAGFGLSFEYKRENTPWLHPGISAAVYCNGKR
;
A
#
# COMPACT_ATOMS: atom_id res chain seq x y z
N ASN A 1 11.67 -14.79 -24.37
CA ASN A 1 12.82 -14.62 -23.51
C ASN A 1 13.14 -15.95 -22.83
N PRO A 2 14.41 -16.42 -22.80
CA PRO A 2 14.80 -17.69 -22.19
C PRO A 2 14.38 -17.87 -20.72
N ASN A 3 14.09 -16.77 -20.03
CA ASN A 3 13.67 -16.79 -18.62
C ASN A 3 12.15 -16.95 -18.41
N ASN A 4 11.36 -16.98 -19.49
CA ASN A 4 9.92 -17.11 -19.41
C ASN A 4 9.52 -18.56 -19.59
N LEU A 5 8.74 -19.12 -18.65
CA LEU A 5 8.19 -20.45 -18.77
C LEU A 5 7.01 -20.42 -19.74
N VAL A 6 7.04 -21.31 -20.72
CA VAL A 6 5.97 -21.45 -21.72
C VAL A 6 5.57 -22.92 -21.86
N ILE A 7 4.32 -23.15 -22.19
CA ILE A 7 3.83 -24.45 -22.63
C ILE A 7 3.87 -24.44 -24.13
N CYS A 8 4.43 -25.49 -24.72
CA CYS A 8 4.58 -25.61 -26.15
C CYS A 8 3.84 -26.87 -26.64
N ASP A 9 3.31 -26.82 -27.85
CA ASP A 9 3.07 -28.00 -28.65
C ASP A 9 4.39 -28.50 -29.29
N ALA A 10 4.34 -29.43 -30.24
CA ALA A 10 5.54 -29.95 -30.87
C ALA A 10 6.31 -28.93 -31.75
N GLU A 11 5.71 -27.77 -32.06
CA GLU A 11 6.23 -26.80 -33.00
C GLU A 11 6.43 -25.41 -32.40
N LYS A 12 5.56 -24.95 -31.50
CA LYS A 12 5.49 -23.55 -31.06
C LYS A 12 4.96 -23.39 -29.65
N PRO A 13 5.23 -22.24 -29.00
CA PRO A 13 4.58 -21.88 -27.74
C PRO A 13 3.07 -21.64 -27.91
N VAL A 14 2.27 -22.18 -26.99
CA VAL A 14 0.81 -22.06 -26.97
C VAL A 14 0.28 -21.34 -25.73
N CYS A 15 1.11 -21.21 -24.69
CA CYS A 15 0.70 -20.56 -23.42
C CYS A 15 1.91 -19.98 -22.70
N LEU A 16 1.73 -18.82 -22.05
CA LEU A 16 2.60 -18.36 -20.99
C LEU A 16 2.18 -19.05 -19.69
N ALA A 17 2.98 -19.98 -19.21
CA ALA A 17 2.66 -20.88 -18.11
C ALA A 17 2.19 -20.13 -16.86
N GLY A 18 0.97 -20.41 -16.41
CA GLY A 18 0.34 -19.76 -15.25
C GLY A 18 0.00 -18.28 -15.42
N ILE A 19 0.05 -17.74 -16.63
CA ILE A 19 -0.20 -16.31 -16.90
C ILE A 19 -1.32 -16.12 -17.92
N MET A 20 -1.11 -16.58 -19.18
CA MET A 20 -2.02 -16.29 -20.27
C MET A 20 -1.93 -17.33 -21.38
N GLY A 21 -3.08 -17.81 -21.85
CA GLY A 21 -3.17 -18.63 -23.06
C GLY A 21 -2.78 -17.86 -24.31
N GLY A 22 -2.21 -18.53 -25.29
CA GLY A 22 -1.85 -17.95 -26.57
C GLY A 22 -3.07 -17.74 -27.47
N ALA A 23 -3.06 -16.67 -28.28
CA ALA A 23 -4.12 -16.42 -29.28
C ALA A 23 -4.23 -17.56 -30.32
N ASN A 24 -3.19 -18.34 -30.47
CA ASN A 24 -3.10 -19.47 -31.41
C ASN A 24 -3.60 -20.80 -30.85
N SER A 25 -4.06 -20.84 -29.59
CA SER A 25 -4.53 -22.04 -28.89
C SER A 25 -5.94 -21.89 -28.30
N GLY A 26 -6.63 -20.80 -28.65
CA GLY A 26 -8.03 -20.59 -28.26
C GLY A 26 -8.96 -21.61 -28.94
N MET A 27 -10.03 -21.99 -28.23
CA MET A 27 -11.10 -22.81 -28.78
C MET A 27 -11.97 -21.99 -29.74
N ASP A 28 -12.42 -22.62 -30.81
CA ASP A 28 -13.35 -22.05 -31.77
C ASP A 28 -14.51 -23.03 -32.05
N GLU A 29 -15.42 -22.65 -32.96
CA GLU A 29 -16.59 -23.47 -33.34
C GLU A 29 -16.23 -24.83 -34.01
N ASN A 30 -15.00 -24.98 -34.48
CA ASN A 30 -14.52 -26.20 -35.14
C ASN A 30 -13.71 -27.11 -34.20
N THR A 31 -13.48 -26.67 -32.97
CA THR A 31 -12.68 -27.39 -31.97
C THR A 31 -13.43 -28.61 -31.50
N THR A 32 -12.93 -29.82 -31.83
CA THR A 32 -13.53 -31.12 -31.47
C THR A 32 -12.73 -31.89 -30.43
N ASN A 33 -11.45 -31.60 -30.27
CA ASN A 33 -10.57 -32.26 -29.32
C ASN A 33 -9.94 -31.23 -28.40
N LEU A 34 -9.93 -31.54 -27.11
CA LEU A 34 -9.39 -30.69 -26.08
C LEU A 34 -8.34 -31.43 -25.26
N LEU A 35 -7.30 -30.73 -24.87
CA LEU A 35 -6.35 -31.19 -23.85
C LEU A 35 -6.48 -30.28 -22.63
N PHE A 36 -6.83 -30.89 -21.49
CA PHE A 36 -6.86 -30.18 -20.23
C PHE A 36 -5.47 -30.09 -19.63
N GLU A 37 -5.04 -28.88 -19.30
CA GLU A 37 -3.86 -28.59 -18.49
C GLU A 37 -4.30 -28.33 -17.05
N CYS A 38 -3.82 -29.15 -16.12
CA CYS A 38 -3.93 -28.90 -14.68
C CYS A 38 -2.52 -28.97 -14.09
N ALA A 39 -1.99 -27.84 -13.68
CA ALA A 39 -0.58 -27.75 -13.30
C ALA A 39 -0.37 -26.77 -12.15
N THR A 40 0.76 -26.92 -11.46
CA THR A 40 1.35 -25.87 -10.60
C THR A 40 2.66 -25.40 -11.20
N PHE A 41 2.95 -24.14 -11.07
CA PHE A 41 4.15 -23.52 -11.62
C PHE A 41 4.95 -22.85 -10.51
N ALA A 42 6.28 -22.79 -10.65
CA ALA A 42 7.14 -22.11 -9.72
C ALA A 42 6.74 -20.61 -9.63
N ARG A 43 6.25 -20.21 -8.45
CA ARG A 43 5.74 -18.86 -8.18
C ARG A 43 6.69 -17.74 -8.60
N ASP A 44 8.00 -17.93 -8.38
CA ASP A 44 9.02 -16.94 -8.75
C ASP A 44 9.14 -16.76 -10.26
N SER A 45 8.98 -17.85 -11.03
CA SER A 45 8.99 -17.81 -12.50
C SER A 45 7.78 -17.02 -13.02
N VAL A 46 6.58 -17.35 -12.52
CA VAL A 46 5.34 -16.67 -12.91
C VAL A 46 5.42 -15.18 -12.56
N ARG A 47 5.84 -14.84 -11.33
CA ARG A 47 5.96 -13.45 -10.88
C ARG A 47 6.93 -12.63 -11.73
N LYS A 48 8.13 -13.18 -11.99
CA LYS A 48 9.15 -12.51 -12.81
C LYS A 48 8.66 -12.30 -14.24
N THR A 49 8.04 -13.32 -14.83
CA THR A 49 7.53 -13.26 -16.21
C THR A 49 6.36 -12.28 -16.34
N SER A 50 5.37 -12.35 -15.45
CA SER A 50 4.20 -11.45 -15.43
C SER A 50 4.64 -9.98 -15.35
N ARG A 51 5.57 -9.67 -14.45
CA ARG A 51 6.10 -8.30 -14.29
C ARG A 51 6.93 -7.83 -15.48
N ALA A 52 7.82 -8.70 -16.00
CA ALA A 52 8.69 -8.34 -17.11
C ALA A 52 7.93 -8.08 -18.41
N LEU A 53 6.78 -8.75 -18.59
CA LEU A 53 5.93 -8.60 -19.76
C LEU A 53 4.76 -7.62 -19.55
N GLY A 54 4.54 -7.14 -18.33
CA GLY A 54 3.38 -6.33 -17.97
C GLY A 54 2.04 -7.07 -18.12
N GLN A 55 2.06 -8.41 -18.12
CA GLN A 55 0.89 -9.27 -18.28
C GLN A 55 0.40 -9.74 -16.92
N ASN A 56 -0.62 -9.08 -16.39
CA ASN A 56 -1.29 -9.48 -15.16
C ASN A 56 -2.63 -10.13 -15.49
N SER A 57 -2.90 -11.28 -14.88
CA SER A 57 -4.16 -12.01 -14.98
C SER A 57 -4.56 -12.59 -13.63
N ASP A 58 -5.79 -13.05 -13.48
CA ASP A 58 -6.24 -13.76 -12.28
C ASP A 58 -5.42 -15.01 -12.03
N SER A 59 -4.99 -15.69 -13.10
CA SER A 59 -4.09 -16.83 -13.07
C SER A 59 -2.74 -16.42 -12.47
N SER A 60 -2.07 -15.42 -13.03
CA SER A 60 -0.76 -14.96 -12.54
C SER A 60 -0.83 -14.47 -11.08
N ALA A 61 -1.91 -13.80 -10.68
CA ALA A 61 -2.11 -13.33 -9.32
C ALA A 61 -2.23 -14.47 -8.29
N ARG A 62 -2.71 -15.64 -8.69
CA ARG A 62 -2.79 -16.84 -7.86
C ARG A 62 -1.47 -17.59 -7.84
N TYR A 63 -0.91 -17.89 -9.00
CA TYR A 63 0.34 -18.66 -9.11
C TYR A 63 1.55 -17.92 -8.51
N GLU A 64 1.62 -16.59 -8.59
CA GLU A 64 2.73 -15.83 -7.97
C GLU A 64 2.73 -15.88 -6.45
N LYS A 65 1.59 -16.19 -5.84
CA LYS A 65 1.45 -16.40 -4.39
C LYS A 65 1.71 -17.84 -3.96
N GLY A 66 1.68 -18.76 -4.91
CA GLY A 66 1.75 -20.20 -4.70
C GLY A 66 0.39 -20.86 -4.87
N VAL A 67 0.40 -21.98 -5.54
CA VAL A 67 -0.73 -22.91 -5.66
C VAL A 67 -0.23 -24.27 -5.19
N ASP A 68 -1.02 -24.89 -4.33
CA ASP A 68 -0.71 -26.20 -3.76
C ASP A 68 -0.51 -27.26 -4.87
N ARG A 69 0.51 -28.08 -4.70
CA ARG A 69 0.94 -29.08 -5.69
C ARG A 69 -0.05 -30.25 -5.87
N HIS A 70 -0.97 -30.43 -4.93
CA HIS A 70 -2.03 -31.47 -5.01
C HIS A 70 -3.30 -30.94 -5.70
N SER A 71 -3.50 -29.64 -5.79
CA SER A 71 -4.69 -29.04 -6.40
C SER A 71 -4.91 -29.42 -7.89
N PRO A 72 -3.88 -29.68 -8.71
CA PRO A 72 -4.08 -30.14 -10.08
C PRO A 72 -4.87 -31.43 -10.19
N GLU A 73 -4.58 -32.42 -9.35
CA GLU A 73 -5.32 -33.71 -9.36
C GLU A 73 -6.80 -33.48 -9.03
N LEU A 74 -7.08 -32.71 -8.00
CA LEU A 74 -8.45 -32.39 -7.60
C LEU A 74 -9.19 -31.58 -8.67
N GLY A 75 -8.49 -30.59 -9.27
CA GLY A 75 -9.03 -29.77 -10.34
C GLY A 75 -9.36 -30.58 -11.60
N LEU A 76 -8.45 -31.45 -12.00
CA LEU A 76 -8.66 -32.36 -13.15
C LEU A 76 -9.81 -33.32 -12.88
N ALA A 77 -9.82 -33.98 -11.73
CA ALA A 77 -10.89 -34.91 -11.35
C ALA A 77 -12.27 -34.22 -11.39
N ARG A 78 -12.36 -32.97 -10.88
CA ARG A 78 -13.62 -32.23 -10.95
C ARG A 78 -13.99 -31.81 -12.37
N ALA A 79 -13.04 -31.40 -13.20
CA ALA A 79 -13.29 -31.06 -14.60
C ALA A 79 -13.83 -32.28 -15.39
N LEU A 80 -13.19 -33.44 -15.24
CA LEU A 80 -13.63 -34.68 -15.88
C LEU A 80 -15.01 -35.12 -15.40
N HIS A 81 -15.28 -35.01 -14.09
CA HIS A 81 -16.60 -35.31 -13.55
C HIS A 81 -17.68 -34.40 -14.15
N LEU A 82 -17.41 -33.11 -14.32
CA LEU A 82 -18.37 -32.16 -14.93
C LEU A 82 -18.62 -32.48 -16.43
N ILE A 83 -17.59 -32.89 -17.18
CA ILE A 83 -17.76 -33.33 -18.57
C ILE A 83 -18.74 -34.50 -18.66
N GLN A 84 -18.61 -35.48 -17.76
CA GLN A 84 -19.50 -36.64 -17.69
C GLN A 84 -20.92 -36.26 -17.25
N GLU A 85 -21.03 -35.42 -16.19
CA GLU A 85 -22.32 -35.01 -15.65
C GLU A 85 -23.13 -34.17 -16.66
N LEU A 86 -22.46 -33.33 -17.43
CA LEU A 86 -23.08 -32.46 -18.43
C LEU A 86 -23.21 -33.10 -19.82
N ASP A 87 -22.68 -34.30 -19.99
CA ASP A 87 -22.70 -35.04 -21.26
C ASP A 87 -22.18 -34.18 -22.44
N CYS A 88 -21.07 -33.43 -22.21
CA CYS A 88 -20.55 -32.48 -23.18
C CYS A 88 -19.29 -32.99 -23.93
N GLY A 89 -18.89 -34.22 -23.72
CA GLY A 89 -17.75 -34.85 -24.43
C GLY A 89 -17.34 -36.20 -23.91
N ASP A 90 -16.58 -36.90 -24.73
CA ASP A 90 -16.00 -38.20 -24.41
C ASP A 90 -14.61 -38.05 -23.80
N ILE A 91 -14.38 -38.70 -22.66
CA ILE A 91 -13.09 -38.68 -21.98
C ILE A 91 -12.24 -39.82 -22.56
N THR A 92 -11.06 -39.47 -23.10
CA THR A 92 -10.09 -40.47 -23.56
C THR A 92 -9.22 -40.96 -22.39
N THR A 93 -8.50 -42.06 -22.62
CA THR A 93 -7.55 -42.63 -21.65
C THR A 93 -6.14 -42.03 -21.77
N LEU A 94 -5.95 -40.99 -22.59
CA LEU A 94 -4.66 -40.35 -22.76
C LEU A 94 -4.41 -39.39 -21.60
N GLU A 95 -3.44 -39.72 -20.79
CA GLU A 95 -3.02 -38.95 -19.63
C GLU A 95 -1.50 -38.75 -19.66
N PHE A 96 -1.04 -37.55 -19.31
CA PHE A 96 0.38 -37.25 -19.13
C PHE A 96 0.56 -36.65 -17.73
N ASP A 97 1.36 -37.30 -16.90
CA ASP A 97 1.77 -36.78 -15.61
C ASP A 97 3.26 -36.40 -15.67
N LEU A 98 3.54 -35.12 -15.64
CA LEU A 98 4.89 -34.55 -15.69
C LEU A 98 5.18 -33.82 -14.40
N THR A 99 5.92 -34.44 -13.50
CA THR A 99 6.34 -33.84 -12.24
C THR A 99 7.85 -33.57 -12.21
N ASP A 100 8.27 -32.72 -11.29
CA ASP A 100 9.70 -32.50 -11.01
C ASP A 100 10.30 -33.60 -10.12
N GLY A 101 9.54 -34.67 -9.84
CA GLY A 101 9.94 -35.82 -9.03
C GLY A 101 10.05 -35.53 -7.53
N ARG A 102 9.74 -34.36 -7.06
CA ARG A 102 9.72 -34.04 -5.63
C ARG A 102 8.44 -34.61 -5.01
N PRO A 103 8.52 -35.33 -3.87
CA PRO A 103 7.33 -35.83 -3.22
C PRO A 103 6.44 -34.69 -2.73
N ILE A 104 5.13 -34.94 -2.72
CA ILE A 104 4.14 -34.06 -2.11
C ILE A 104 3.96 -34.54 -0.68
N GLU A 105 4.58 -33.86 0.27
CA GLU A 105 4.53 -34.22 1.68
C GLU A 105 3.85 -33.11 2.48
N ARG A 106 3.07 -33.52 3.49
CA ARG A 106 2.54 -32.60 4.48
C ARG A 106 3.64 -32.06 5.37
N LYS A 107 3.59 -30.78 5.71
CA LYS A 107 4.50 -30.22 6.72
C LYS A 107 4.11 -30.74 8.08
N HIS A 108 5.09 -31.25 8.84
CA HIS A 108 4.94 -31.70 10.21
C HIS A 108 5.52 -30.68 11.17
N ILE A 109 4.74 -30.29 12.16
CA ILE A 109 5.11 -29.28 13.16
C ILE A 109 5.03 -29.93 14.56
N VAL A 110 6.19 -30.17 15.16
CA VAL A 110 6.25 -30.69 16.53
C VAL A 110 6.20 -29.54 17.52
N THR A 111 5.19 -29.55 18.38
CA THR A 111 4.94 -28.48 19.36
C THR A 111 4.37 -29.01 20.66
N THR A 112 4.01 -28.12 21.57
CA THR A 112 3.27 -28.43 22.79
C THR A 112 2.17 -27.40 23.02
N PRO A 113 1.07 -27.74 23.74
CA PRO A 113 0.05 -26.78 24.16
C PRO A 113 0.62 -25.54 24.81
N ALA A 114 1.62 -25.76 25.69
CA ALA A 114 2.26 -24.65 26.40
C ALA A 114 2.98 -23.65 25.48
N LYS A 115 3.60 -24.12 24.40
CA LYS A 115 4.23 -23.23 23.42
C LYS A 115 3.20 -22.38 22.68
N ILE A 116 2.08 -22.97 22.28
CA ILE A 116 0.96 -22.26 21.63
C ILE A 116 0.40 -21.20 22.58
N CYS A 117 0.03 -21.60 23.80
CA CYS A 117 -0.46 -20.67 24.83
C CYS A 117 0.55 -19.56 25.15
N GLY A 118 1.86 -19.89 25.14
CA GLY A 118 2.93 -18.93 25.38
C GLY A 118 3.00 -17.83 24.33
N VAL A 119 2.75 -18.14 23.04
CA VAL A 119 2.65 -17.15 21.98
C VAL A 119 1.40 -16.29 22.14
N LEU A 120 0.27 -16.92 22.47
CA LEU A 120 -1.02 -16.23 22.63
C LEU A 120 -1.07 -15.34 23.90
N GLY A 121 -0.26 -15.65 24.91
CA GLY A 121 -0.32 -14.96 26.21
C GLY A 121 -1.58 -15.28 27.04
N ILE A 122 -2.36 -16.27 26.62
CA ILE A 122 -3.56 -16.77 27.31
C ILE A 122 -3.54 -18.29 27.37
N THR A 123 -4.32 -18.85 28.25
CA THR A 123 -4.52 -20.32 28.35
C THR A 123 -5.76 -20.71 27.55
N VAL A 124 -5.58 -21.58 26.57
CA VAL A 124 -6.68 -22.23 25.84
C VAL A 124 -6.65 -23.73 26.22
N PRO A 125 -7.79 -24.36 26.55
CA PRO A 125 -7.81 -25.78 26.84
C PRO A 125 -7.30 -26.63 25.67
N ASP A 126 -6.50 -27.64 25.96
CA ASP A 126 -5.84 -28.49 24.95
C ASP A 126 -6.85 -29.08 23.96
N GLN A 127 -7.96 -29.64 24.47
CA GLN A 127 -9.00 -30.23 23.63
C GLN A 127 -9.62 -29.18 22.69
N THR A 128 -9.81 -27.95 23.14
CA THR A 128 -10.35 -26.85 22.32
C THR A 128 -9.38 -26.52 21.17
N MET A 129 -8.07 -26.44 21.44
CA MET A 129 -7.06 -26.23 20.40
C MET A 129 -7.04 -27.37 19.38
N ILE A 130 -7.11 -28.61 19.86
CA ILE A 130 -7.17 -29.81 18.99
C ILE A 130 -8.41 -29.76 18.09
N ASP A 131 -9.56 -29.45 18.65
CA ASP A 131 -10.84 -29.40 17.92
C ASP A 131 -10.85 -28.28 16.88
N ILE A 132 -10.24 -27.12 17.20
CA ILE A 132 -10.06 -26.01 16.25
C ILE A 132 -9.18 -26.46 15.08
N LEU A 133 -7.99 -26.98 15.37
CA LEU A 133 -7.05 -27.40 14.33
C LEU A 133 -7.66 -28.51 13.46
N ARG A 134 -8.36 -29.47 14.03
CA ARG A 134 -9.03 -30.54 13.26
C ARG A 134 -10.16 -30.03 12.38
N ARG A 135 -10.93 -29.04 12.83
CA ARG A 135 -11.95 -28.39 11.99
C ARG A 135 -11.32 -27.66 10.77
N LEU A 136 -10.10 -27.19 10.94
CA LEU A 136 -9.29 -26.57 9.88
C LEU A 136 -8.50 -27.61 9.05
N GLU A 137 -8.85 -28.89 9.17
CA GLU A 137 -8.26 -30.02 8.44
C GLU A 137 -6.79 -30.35 8.79
N PHE A 138 -6.26 -29.82 9.91
CA PHE A 138 -5.00 -30.27 10.44
C PHE A 138 -5.16 -31.64 11.08
N THR A 139 -4.16 -32.51 10.92
CA THR A 139 -4.05 -33.73 11.72
C THR A 139 -3.26 -33.43 12.98
N VAL A 140 -3.78 -33.81 14.13
CA VAL A 140 -3.11 -33.60 15.43
C VAL A 140 -2.94 -34.94 16.12
N ASP A 141 -1.68 -35.38 16.24
CA ASP A 141 -1.26 -36.61 16.90
C ASP A 141 -0.59 -36.29 18.23
N VAL A 142 -1.29 -36.62 19.33
CA VAL A 142 -0.80 -36.38 20.68
C VAL A 142 0.14 -37.52 21.09
N GLN A 143 1.39 -37.17 21.41
CA GLN A 143 2.43 -38.12 21.80
C GLN A 143 2.37 -38.48 23.28
N ALA A 144 2.99 -39.58 23.66
CA ALA A 144 3.01 -40.05 25.04
C ALA A 144 3.71 -39.09 26.03
N ASP A 145 4.60 -38.23 25.55
CA ASP A 145 5.28 -37.19 26.30
C ASP A 145 4.51 -35.87 26.41
N GLY A 146 3.29 -35.82 25.85
CA GLY A 146 2.44 -34.63 25.82
C GLY A 146 2.78 -33.65 24.72
N SER A 147 3.75 -33.92 23.86
CA SER A 147 3.97 -33.16 22.63
C SER A 147 2.94 -33.50 21.58
N TRP A 148 2.77 -32.60 20.60
CA TRP A 148 1.88 -32.77 19.46
C TRP A 148 2.70 -32.79 18.18
N ASP A 149 2.44 -33.77 17.32
CA ASP A 149 2.83 -33.73 15.92
C ASP A 149 1.62 -33.28 15.10
N VAL A 150 1.72 -32.07 14.53
CA VAL A 150 0.63 -31.45 13.79
C VAL A 150 1.00 -31.42 12.30
N SER A 151 0.17 -32.07 11.47
CA SER A 151 0.33 -32.02 10.01
C SER A 151 -0.60 -30.97 9.42
N ALA A 152 -0.05 -30.02 8.68
CA ALA A 152 -0.84 -29.03 7.94
C ALA A 152 -1.48 -29.66 6.69
N PRO A 153 -2.69 -29.22 6.28
CA PRO A 153 -3.26 -29.56 4.99
C PRO A 153 -2.35 -29.08 3.85
N LEU A 154 -2.32 -29.81 2.74
CA LEU A 154 -1.42 -29.51 1.61
C LEU A 154 -1.65 -28.12 1.00
N TYR A 155 -2.89 -27.61 1.05
CA TYR A 155 -3.23 -26.28 0.52
C TYR A 155 -2.81 -25.11 1.44
N ARG A 156 -2.36 -25.40 2.67
CA ARG A 156 -1.85 -24.41 3.64
C ARG A 156 -0.33 -24.31 3.54
N GLU A 157 0.14 -23.70 2.45
CA GLU A 157 1.58 -23.45 2.24
C GLU A 157 2.16 -22.38 3.17
N ASP A 158 1.29 -21.59 3.77
CA ASP A 158 1.60 -20.49 4.69
C ASP A 158 1.97 -20.96 6.11
N VAL A 159 1.61 -22.19 6.48
CA VAL A 159 1.86 -22.73 7.83
C VAL A 159 3.23 -23.41 7.87
N ASP A 160 4.19 -22.79 8.53
CA ASP A 160 5.57 -23.28 8.62
C ASP A 160 6.00 -23.69 10.04
N GLY A 161 5.32 -23.21 11.07
CA GLY A 161 5.72 -23.47 12.44
C GLY A 161 4.60 -23.32 13.49
N PHE A 162 4.95 -23.56 14.75
CA PHE A 162 3.98 -23.48 15.85
C PHE A 162 3.39 -22.07 16.08
N PRO A 163 4.04 -20.96 15.71
CA PRO A 163 3.39 -19.64 15.77
C PRO A 163 2.19 -19.55 14.83
N ASP A 164 2.26 -20.18 13.65
CA ASP A 164 1.15 -20.20 12.69
C ASP A 164 -0.01 -21.06 13.24
N LEU A 165 0.30 -22.17 13.95
CA LEU A 165 -0.73 -22.92 14.67
C LEU A 165 -1.38 -22.11 15.78
N ALA A 166 -0.61 -21.25 16.47
CA ALA A 166 -1.16 -20.35 17.48
C ALA A 166 -2.09 -19.29 16.84
N GLU A 167 -1.73 -18.78 15.66
CA GLU A 167 -2.59 -17.89 14.89
C GLU A 167 -3.91 -18.56 14.52
N GLU A 168 -3.88 -19.78 14.00
CA GLU A 168 -5.09 -20.53 13.66
C GLU A 168 -5.98 -20.75 14.89
N VAL A 169 -5.38 -21.09 16.02
CA VAL A 169 -6.12 -21.28 17.27
C VAL A 169 -6.81 -19.99 17.70
N ILE A 170 -6.09 -18.86 17.76
CA ILE A 170 -6.69 -17.62 18.27
C ILE A 170 -7.71 -17.02 17.29
N ARG A 171 -7.51 -17.19 15.99
CA ARG A 171 -8.42 -16.74 14.95
C ARG A 171 -9.81 -17.38 15.10
N GLU A 172 -9.83 -18.64 15.46
CA GLU A 172 -11.09 -19.39 15.66
C GLU A 172 -11.59 -19.33 17.12
N TYR A 173 -10.70 -19.26 18.12
CA TYR A 173 -11.06 -19.13 19.53
C TYR A 173 -11.64 -17.75 19.83
N GLY A 174 -11.08 -16.70 19.22
CA GLY A 174 -11.52 -15.31 19.31
C GLY A 174 -10.49 -14.40 19.97
N TYR A 175 -10.17 -13.31 19.28
CA TYR A 175 -9.24 -12.28 19.77
C TYR A 175 -9.73 -11.55 21.01
N ASP A 176 -11.04 -11.54 21.27
CA ASP A 176 -11.64 -10.91 22.47
C ASP A 176 -11.18 -11.55 23.78
N HIS A 177 -10.64 -12.77 23.73
CA HIS A 177 -10.06 -13.45 24.90
C HIS A 177 -8.67 -12.91 25.26
N ILE A 178 -8.02 -12.12 24.39
CA ILE A 178 -6.73 -11.52 24.69
C ILE A 178 -6.94 -10.24 25.48
N VAL A 179 -6.51 -10.26 26.74
CA VAL A 179 -6.52 -9.08 27.60
C VAL A 179 -5.22 -8.32 27.42
N PRO A 180 -5.25 -7.07 26.95
CA PRO A 180 -4.06 -6.26 26.80
C PRO A 180 -3.33 -6.06 28.13
N THR A 181 -2.03 -6.26 28.15
CA THR A 181 -1.19 -6.05 29.32
C THR A 181 -0.15 -4.96 29.06
N PHE A 182 0.26 -4.25 30.10
CA PHE A 182 1.39 -3.33 30.02
C PHE A 182 2.71 -4.12 30.06
N LEU A 183 3.72 -3.56 29.40
CA LEU A 183 5.08 -4.10 29.47
C LEU A 183 5.56 -4.07 30.93
N ASN A 184 6.08 -5.21 31.43
CA ASN A 184 6.64 -5.32 32.76
C ASN A 184 8.04 -4.67 32.88
N THR A 185 8.58 -4.11 31.83
CA THR A 185 9.88 -3.43 31.83
C THR A 185 9.75 -2.03 32.36
N ALA A 186 10.57 -1.73 33.36
CA ALA A 186 10.51 -0.50 34.16
C ALA A 186 10.91 0.82 33.46
N ALA A 187 11.18 0.81 32.19
CA ALA A 187 11.45 2.05 31.44
C ALA A 187 10.12 2.73 31.09
N VAL A 188 9.58 3.50 32.01
CA VAL A 188 8.50 4.44 31.71
C VAL A 188 9.08 5.51 30.77
N THR A 189 8.82 5.40 29.49
CA THR A 189 9.08 6.50 28.58
C THR A 189 7.98 7.53 28.77
N ASN A 190 8.37 8.74 29.15
CA ASN A 190 7.44 9.87 29.16
C ASN A 190 6.94 10.08 27.73
N GLY A 191 5.73 9.61 27.46
CA GLY A 191 5.05 9.88 26.20
C GLY A 191 4.68 11.35 26.05
N GLY A 192 4.27 11.75 24.87
CA GLY A 192 3.78 13.08 24.59
C GLY A 192 4.42 13.68 23.34
N LEU A 193 3.91 14.85 22.95
CA LEU A 193 4.42 15.57 21.80
C LEU A 193 5.74 16.24 22.13
N ASN A 194 6.71 16.16 21.20
CA ASN A 194 7.93 16.96 21.29
C ASN A 194 7.63 18.47 21.05
N TYR A 195 8.67 19.31 21.14
CA TYR A 195 8.49 20.74 21.00
C TYR A 195 7.89 21.12 19.64
N GLU A 196 8.44 20.60 18.55
CA GLU A 196 7.97 20.90 17.19
C GLU A 196 6.53 20.46 16.96
N GLN A 197 6.18 19.25 17.38
CA GLN A 197 4.81 18.73 17.29
C GLN A 197 3.82 19.60 18.11
N LYS A 198 4.23 20.10 19.28
CA LYS A 198 3.41 21.04 20.07
C LYS A 198 3.18 22.34 19.32
N GLN A 199 4.22 22.88 18.66
CA GLN A 199 4.08 24.12 17.87
C GLN A 199 3.17 23.88 16.66
N GLN A 200 3.33 22.77 15.93
CA GLN A 200 2.47 22.41 14.82
C GLN A 200 1.00 22.30 15.27
N LEU A 201 0.73 21.56 16.32
CA LEU A 201 -0.63 21.40 16.85
C LEU A 201 -1.22 22.74 17.31
N LYS A 202 -0.42 23.60 17.94
CA LYS A 202 -0.84 24.94 18.34
C LYS A 202 -1.20 25.81 17.14
N THR A 203 -0.38 25.79 16.07
CA THR A 203 -0.64 26.50 14.82
C THR A 203 -1.97 26.07 14.21
N LYS A 204 -2.17 24.76 14.08
CA LYS A 204 -3.42 24.19 13.53
C LYS A 204 -4.65 24.62 14.34
N ARG A 205 -4.57 24.55 15.66
CA ARG A 205 -5.67 24.97 16.55
C ARG A 205 -5.98 26.46 16.46
N LEU A 206 -4.96 27.30 16.35
CA LEU A 206 -5.13 28.76 16.19
C LEU A 206 -5.82 29.11 14.87
N LEU A 207 -5.48 28.45 13.78
CA LEU A 207 -6.12 28.63 12.47
C LEU A 207 -7.55 28.08 12.47
N ALA A 208 -7.75 26.89 13.01
CA ALA A 208 -9.09 26.31 13.13
C ALA A 208 -10.05 27.19 13.95
N ALA A 209 -9.54 27.81 15.03
CA ALA A 209 -10.32 28.78 15.86
C ALA A 209 -10.71 30.04 15.09
N GLN A 210 -10.05 30.34 13.97
CA GLN A 210 -10.36 31.46 13.08
C GLN A 210 -11.22 31.04 11.87
N GLY A 211 -11.73 29.83 11.88
CA GLY A 211 -12.60 29.32 10.83
C GLY A 211 -11.87 28.75 9.60
N PHE A 212 -10.57 28.49 9.69
CA PHE A 212 -9.84 27.82 8.63
C PHE A 212 -9.94 26.31 8.73
N TYR A 213 -10.16 25.64 7.60
CA TYR A 213 -10.14 24.19 7.48
C TYR A 213 -8.77 23.69 7.03
N GLU A 214 -8.31 22.59 7.61
CA GLU A 214 -7.04 21.97 7.20
C GLU A 214 -7.22 21.21 5.89
N ALA A 215 -6.37 21.54 4.92
CA ALA A 215 -6.22 20.78 3.68
C ALA A 215 -5.03 19.81 3.80
N SER A 216 -5.13 18.67 3.14
CA SER A 216 -4.05 17.70 3.02
C SER A 216 -3.90 17.33 1.55
N THR A 217 -2.79 17.73 0.94
CA THR A 217 -2.53 17.53 -0.47
C THR A 217 -1.36 16.56 -0.69
N LEU A 218 -1.25 16.03 -1.92
CA LEU A 218 -0.11 15.20 -2.28
C LEU A 218 1.20 15.99 -2.24
N ALA A 219 2.28 15.32 -1.88
CA ALA A 219 3.63 15.92 -1.86
C ALA A 219 4.24 16.08 -3.27
N PHE A 220 3.44 15.94 -4.32
CA PHE A 220 3.86 15.90 -5.71
C PHE A 220 3.03 16.83 -6.56
N TYR A 221 3.66 17.42 -7.58
CA TYR A 221 3.03 18.15 -8.67
C TYR A 221 3.95 18.10 -9.92
N SER A 222 3.68 18.89 -10.94
CA SER A 222 4.53 19.01 -12.12
C SER A 222 5.16 20.40 -12.24
N ASN A 223 6.09 20.57 -13.17
CA ASN A 223 6.63 21.91 -13.46
C ASN A 223 5.57 22.86 -14.02
N ALA A 224 4.49 22.35 -14.60
CA ALA A 224 3.40 23.18 -15.13
C ALA A 224 2.75 24.06 -14.04
N GLU A 225 2.67 23.57 -12.80
CA GLU A 225 2.17 24.36 -11.67
C GLU A 225 3.09 25.53 -11.33
N LEU A 226 4.41 25.33 -11.47
CA LEU A 226 5.38 26.43 -11.28
C LEU A 226 5.31 27.42 -12.44
N ASP A 227 5.04 26.96 -13.66
CA ASP A 227 4.86 27.82 -14.85
C ASP A 227 3.58 28.66 -14.71
N MET A 228 2.48 28.07 -14.24
CA MET A 228 1.23 28.81 -13.97
C MET A 228 1.40 29.92 -12.92
N LEU A 229 2.30 29.75 -11.97
CA LEU A 229 2.67 30.77 -10.99
C LEU A 229 3.70 31.78 -11.52
N HIS A 230 4.14 31.66 -12.77
CA HIS A 230 5.19 32.51 -13.36
C HIS A 230 6.49 32.51 -12.54
N ILE A 231 6.80 31.38 -11.88
CA ILE A 231 8.08 31.23 -11.15
C ILE A 231 9.22 31.33 -12.17
N PRO A 232 10.22 32.22 -11.98
CA PRO A 232 11.36 32.34 -12.89
C PRO A 232 12.13 31.00 -13.03
N GLU A 233 12.73 30.77 -14.20
CA GLU A 233 13.45 29.53 -14.46
C GLU A 233 14.67 29.30 -13.55
N ASP A 234 15.30 30.38 -13.12
CA ASP A 234 16.46 30.40 -12.21
C ASP A 234 16.07 30.41 -10.72
N ASP A 235 14.77 30.43 -10.39
CA ASP A 235 14.31 30.41 -9.00
C ASP A 235 14.66 29.08 -8.32
N ALA A 236 15.00 29.16 -7.04
CA ALA A 236 15.32 28.01 -6.21
C ALA A 236 14.16 26.99 -6.11
N ALA A 237 12.92 27.45 -6.22
CA ALA A 237 11.74 26.57 -6.23
C ALA A 237 11.71 25.60 -7.42
N ARG A 238 12.42 25.92 -8.52
CA ARG A 238 12.52 25.02 -9.68
C ARG A 238 13.58 23.93 -9.54
N LYS A 239 14.40 23.97 -8.50
CA LYS A 239 15.32 22.87 -8.15
C LYS A 239 14.58 21.73 -7.49
N ALA A 240 13.55 21.23 -8.17
CA ALA A 240 12.67 20.17 -7.67
C ALA A 240 13.26 18.79 -7.96
N ILE A 241 13.03 17.85 -7.05
CA ILE A 241 13.44 16.46 -7.17
C ILE A 241 12.46 15.74 -8.10
N ARG A 242 12.97 15.19 -9.19
CA ARG A 242 12.16 14.39 -10.12
C ARG A 242 11.94 12.99 -9.59
N ILE A 243 10.69 12.50 -9.69
CA ILE A 243 10.33 11.13 -9.33
C ILE A 243 10.69 10.21 -10.49
N LEU A 244 11.36 9.10 -10.20
CA LEU A 244 11.84 8.16 -11.23
C LEU A 244 10.68 7.47 -11.95
N ASN A 245 9.64 7.07 -11.20
CA ASN A 245 8.46 6.37 -11.71
C ASN A 245 7.19 7.04 -11.17
N PRO A 246 6.84 8.24 -11.68
CA PRO A 246 5.69 8.99 -11.18
C PRO A 246 4.38 8.27 -11.48
N ILE A 247 3.38 8.48 -10.63
CA ILE A 247 2.02 7.96 -10.83
C ILE A 247 1.40 8.53 -12.12
N SER A 248 1.72 9.79 -12.43
CA SER A 248 1.35 10.47 -13.68
C SER A 248 2.34 11.61 -13.94
N GLU A 249 2.36 12.14 -15.17
CA GLU A 249 3.19 13.30 -15.53
C GLU A 249 2.84 14.55 -14.71
N ASN A 250 1.58 14.69 -14.27
CA ASN A 250 1.15 15.78 -13.41
C ASN A 250 1.66 15.65 -11.96
N LEU A 251 2.26 14.52 -11.59
CA LEU A 251 2.78 14.23 -10.25
C LEU A 251 4.26 13.79 -10.35
N SER A 252 5.04 14.48 -11.17
CA SER A 252 6.38 14.05 -11.59
C SER A 252 7.53 14.62 -10.78
N ILE A 253 7.27 15.63 -9.94
CA ILE A 253 8.28 16.25 -9.07
C ILE A 253 7.78 16.37 -7.62
N MET A 254 8.70 16.35 -6.67
CA MET A 254 8.39 16.67 -5.28
C MET A 254 8.18 18.17 -5.10
N ARG A 255 7.14 18.55 -4.36
CA ARG A 255 6.78 19.95 -4.14
C ARG A 255 7.88 20.73 -3.42
N THR A 256 8.18 21.90 -3.94
CA THR A 256 9.09 22.90 -3.33
C THR A 256 8.33 24.07 -2.70
N LEU A 257 7.05 24.21 -3.03
CA LEU A 257 6.09 25.20 -2.49
C LEU A 257 4.75 24.50 -2.19
N LEU A 258 4.00 25.03 -1.23
CA LEU A 258 2.61 24.59 -0.97
C LEU A 258 1.58 25.40 -1.78
N THR A 259 1.94 26.55 -2.30
CA THR A 259 1.03 27.47 -3.02
C THR A 259 0.32 26.79 -4.20
N PRO A 260 1.01 26.04 -5.10
CA PRO A 260 0.33 25.37 -6.20
C PRO A 260 -0.73 24.40 -5.72
N SER A 261 -0.40 23.57 -4.73
CA SER A 261 -1.33 22.59 -4.16
C SER A 261 -2.56 23.28 -3.54
N MET A 262 -2.37 24.36 -2.80
CA MET A 262 -3.45 25.14 -2.19
C MET A 262 -4.38 25.74 -3.26
N LEU A 263 -3.82 26.31 -4.32
CA LEU A 263 -4.60 26.88 -5.42
C LEU A 263 -5.44 25.81 -6.12
N ASN A 264 -4.88 24.63 -6.34
CA ASN A 264 -5.62 23.51 -6.92
C ASN A 264 -6.81 23.08 -6.03
N VAL A 265 -6.64 23.04 -4.70
CA VAL A 265 -7.74 22.76 -3.78
C VAL A 265 -8.82 23.84 -3.86
N ILE A 266 -8.45 25.12 -3.93
CA ILE A 266 -9.40 26.24 -4.08
C ILE A 266 -10.18 26.10 -5.40
N VAL A 267 -9.47 25.87 -6.50
CA VAL A 267 -10.10 25.70 -7.84
C VAL A 267 -11.06 24.52 -7.85
N ASP A 268 -10.70 23.40 -7.22
CA ASP A 268 -11.57 22.23 -7.14
C ASP A 268 -12.81 22.47 -6.29
N ASN A 269 -12.69 23.26 -5.21
CA ASN A 269 -13.85 23.70 -4.42
C ASN A 269 -14.77 24.61 -5.23
N LEU A 270 -14.22 25.58 -5.94
CA LEU A 270 -14.99 26.46 -6.82
C LEU A 270 -15.75 25.70 -7.91
N LYS A 271 -15.10 24.70 -8.55
CA LYS A 271 -15.74 23.81 -9.53
C LYS A 271 -16.90 23.00 -8.95
N LYS A 272 -16.85 22.69 -7.66
CA LYS A 272 -17.90 21.97 -6.93
C LYS A 272 -18.99 22.86 -6.38
N GLY A 273 -18.93 24.18 -6.65
CA GLY A 273 -19.93 25.15 -6.22
C GLY A 273 -19.69 25.72 -4.81
N ASN A 274 -18.56 25.42 -4.19
CA ASN A 274 -18.14 26.06 -2.94
C ASN A 274 -17.49 27.40 -3.28
N ASN A 275 -18.24 28.50 -3.20
CA ASN A 275 -17.80 29.80 -3.68
C ASN A 275 -17.04 30.64 -2.65
N GLU A 276 -16.90 30.14 -1.43
CA GLU A 276 -16.16 30.79 -0.35
C GLU A 276 -15.51 29.75 0.56
N GLY A 277 -14.42 30.13 1.21
CA GLY A 277 -13.75 29.26 2.17
C GLY A 277 -12.42 29.79 2.66
N ARG A 278 -11.99 29.27 3.80
CA ARG A 278 -10.70 29.53 4.41
C ARG A 278 -10.00 28.20 4.63
N LEU A 279 -8.83 28.04 4.05
CA LEU A 279 -8.06 26.80 4.04
C LEU A 279 -6.65 27.04 4.57
N PHE A 280 -6.07 26.04 5.18
CA PHE A 280 -4.63 26.02 5.45
C PHE A 280 -4.07 24.62 5.24
N GLU A 281 -2.81 24.52 4.89
CA GLU A 281 -2.04 23.28 4.90
C GLU A 281 -0.71 23.52 5.62
N MET A 282 -0.39 22.65 6.55
CA MET A 282 0.90 22.62 7.22
C MET A 282 1.61 21.32 6.94
N ALA A 283 2.58 21.38 6.05
CA ALA A 283 3.21 20.17 5.51
C ALA A 283 4.65 20.45 5.04
N PRO A 284 5.48 19.41 4.85
CA PRO A 284 6.84 19.59 4.36
C PRO A 284 6.86 19.96 2.88
N VAL A 285 7.83 20.79 2.52
CA VAL A 285 8.33 20.98 1.16
C VAL A 285 9.75 20.42 1.07
N TYR A 286 10.17 20.01 -0.11
CA TYR A 286 11.39 19.23 -0.33
C TYR A 286 12.40 20.06 -1.12
N LEU A 287 13.45 20.51 -0.46
CA LEU A 287 14.45 21.38 -1.03
C LEU A 287 15.75 20.60 -1.25
N ALA A 288 16.10 20.35 -2.50
CA ALA A 288 17.36 19.72 -2.85
C ALA A 288 18.50 20.70 -2.67
N LYS A 289 19.62 20.27 -2.09
CA LYS A 289 20.86 21.05 -2.06
C LYS A 289 21.49 21.09 -3.43
N GLU A 290 21.53 19.93 -4.10
CA GLU A 290 22.04 19.76 -5.46
C GLU A 290 21.22 18.72 -6.24
N LEU A 291 21.31 18.75 -7.55
CA LEU A 291 20.67 17.80 -8.45
C LEU A 291 21.73 17.26 -9.42
N PRO A 292 21.77 15.92 -9.70
CA PRO A 292 20.94 14.89 -9.06
C PRO A 292 21.24 14.77 -7.56
N ILE A 293 20.22 14.36 -6.78
CA ILE A 293 20.37 14.22 -5.33
C ILE A 293 21.37 13.11 -4.98
N ASN A 294 22.27 13.39 -4.04
CA ASN A 294 23.21 12.43 -3.45
C ASN A 294 23.00 12.25 -1.94
N GLU A 295 22.14 13.07 -1.32
CA GLU A 295 21.73 13.00 0.06
C GLU A 295 20.23 13.31 0.21
N HIS A 296 19.66 13.06 1.39
CA HIS A 296 18.27 13.41 1.66
C HIS A 296 18.05 14.92 1.51
N PRO A 297 16.94 15.34 0.88
CA PRO A 297 16.59 16.75 0.76
C PRO A 297 16.31 17.37 2.13
N HIS A 298 16.41 18.69 2.21
CA HIS A 298 15.91 19.39 3.37
C HIS A 298 14.37 19.43 3.35
N GLU A 299 13.76 18.71 4.27
CA GLU A 299 12.31 18.69 4.47
C GLU A 299 11.91 19.83 5.41
N ARG A 300 11.47 20.93 4.82
CA ARG A 300 11.09 22.12 5.59
C ARG A 300 9.59 22.14 5.82
N GLN A 301 9.16 22.09 7.08
CA GLN A 301 7.77 22.33 7.44
C GLN A 301 7.38 23.76 7.05
N THR A 302 6.31 23.84 6.28
CA THR A 302 5.81 25.09 5.69
C THR A 302 4.32 25.20 5.95
N LEU A 303 3.85 26.39 6.23
CA LEU A 303 2.43 26.73 6.35
C LEU A 303 2.00 27.50 5.10
N CYS A 304 0.91 27.08 4.48
CA CYS A 304 0.19 27.84 3.46
C CYS A 304 -1.22 28.11 3.93
N ILE A 305 -1.69 29.33 3.77
CA ILE A 305 -3.04 29.79 4.11
C ILE A 305 -3.67 30.33 2.84
N GLY A 306 -4.91 29.91 2.54
CA GLY A 306 -5.72 30.41 1.42
C GLY A 306 -7.10 30.81 1.89
N ALA A 307 -7.58 31.95 1.42
CA ALA A 307 -8.96 32.39 1.61
C ALA A 307 -9.54 32.82 0.25
N PHE A 308 -10.79 32.51 0.01
CA PHE A 308 -11.48 32.81 -1.24
C PHE A 308 -12.96 33.04 -0.99
N GLY A 309 -13.55 33.97 -1.72
CA GLY A 309 -14.95 34.36 -1.60
C GLY A 309 -15.12 35.90 -1.62
N PRO A 310 -16.36 36.37 -1.69
CA PRO A 310 -16.63 37.79 -1.86
C PRO A 310 -16.25 38.65 -0.63
N GLU A 311 -16.24 38.04 0.55
CA GLU A 311 -15.91 38.71 1.81
C GLU A 311 -14.44 38.50 2.22
N GLU A 312 -13.64 37.76 1.42
CA GLU A 312 -12.26 37.49 1.74
C GLU A 312 -11.31 38.46 1.03
N ASP A 313 -10.40 39.06 1.79
CA ASP A 313 -9.46 40.03 1.28
C ASP A 313 -8.04 39.85 1.87
N PHE A 314 -7.17 40.81 1.55
CA PHE A 314 -5.82 40.88 2.11
C PHE A 314 -5.84 40.94 3.65
N PHE A 315 -6.79 41.63 4.23
CA PHE A 315 -6.86 41.83 5.68
C PHE A 315 -7.34 40.57 6.41
N THR A 316 -8.12 39.72 5.77
CA THR A 316 -8.47 38.42 6.31
C THR A 316 -7.22 37.56 6.55
N VAL A 317 -6.37 37.42 5.54
CA VAL A 317 -5.13 36.65 5.65
C VAL A 317 -4.13 37.32 6.59
N LYS A 318 -4.01 38.66 6.52
CA LYS A 318 -3.16 39.43 7.44
C LYS A 318 -3.61 39.25 8.89
N GLY A 319 -4.91 39.31 9.17
CA GLY A 319 -5.48 39.09 10.50
C GLY A 319 -5.18 37.68 11.04
N ALA A 320 -5.28 36.68 10.20
CA ALA A 320 -4.90 35.29 10.55
C ALA A 320 -3.42 35.20 10.94
N MET A 321 -2.55 35.87 10.19
CA MET A 321 -1.10 35.91 10.49
C MET A 321 -0.81 36.67 11.79
N GLU A 322 -1.50 37.78 12.05
CA GLU A 322 -1.37 38.54 13.30
C GLU A 322 -1.84 37.73 14.51
N ALA A 323 -2.94 36.99 14.37
CA ALA A 323 -3.43 36.13 15.44
C ALA A 323 -2.47 34.94 15.71
N LEU A 324 -1.85 34.39 14.68
CA LEU A 324 -0.78 33.39 14.84
C LEU A 324 0.41 34.01 15.60
N ALA A 325 0.88 35.21 15.18
CA ALA A 325 1.99 35.90 15.83
C ALA A 325 1.69 36.13 17.32
N ALA A 326 0.52 36.66 17.63
CA ALA A 326 0.07 36.90 19.00
C ALA A 326 0.02 35.60 19.82
N GLY A 327 -0.50 34.50 19.21
CA GLY A 327 -0.55 33.18 19.83
C GLY A 327 0.83 32.65 20.20
N PHE A 328 1.88 33.03 19.50
CA PHE A 328 3.27 32.65 19.77
C PHE A 328 4.08 33.73 20.52
N GLY A 329 3.45 34.84 20.88
CA GLY A 329 4.16 35.97 21.51
C GLY A 329 5.15 36.63 20.55
N LEU A 330 4.86 36.63 19.25
CA LEU A 330 5.67 37.22 18.20
C LEU A 330 5.02 38.47 17.65
N SER A 331 5.81 39.29 16.95
CA SER A 331 5.33 40.46 16.22
C SER A 331 5.83 40.41 14.79
N PHE A 332 4.93 40.67 13.85
CA PHE A 332 5.25 40.65 12.41
C PHE A 332 5.31 42.08 11.85
N GLU A 333 6.30 42.31 11.01
CA GLU A 333 6.43 43.51 10.21
C GLU A 333 6.05 43.19 8.77
N TYR A 334 5.28 44.04 8.11
CA TYR A 334 4.84 43.86 6.72
C TYR A 334 5.51 44.92 5.85
N LYS A 335 6.20 44.45 4.78
CA LYS A 335 6.82 45.35 3.81
C LYS A 335 6.27 45.03 2.43
N ARG A 336 5.88 46.07 1.68
CA ARG A 336 5.40 45.89 0.30
C ARG A 336 6.47 45.18 -0.53
N GLU A 337 6.07 44.17 -1.24
CA GLU A 337 6.92 43.39 -2.12
C GLU A 337 6.16 43.00 -3.37
N ASN A 338 6.83 43.06 -4.53
CA ASN A 338 6.29 42.58 -5.78
C ASN A 338 6.81 41.19 -6.06
N THR A 339 5.91 40.23 -6.14
CA THR A 339 6.18 38.85 -6.48
C THR A 339 5.42 38.52 -7.78
N PRO A 340 6.02 37.83 -8.77
CA PRO A 340 5.41 37.66 -10.09
C PRO A 340 4.00 37.08 -10.10
N TRP A 341 3.65 36.23 -9.12
CA TRP A 341 2.35 35.59 -8.99
C TRP A 341 1.38 36.29 -8.04
N LEU A 342 1.78 37.41 -7.43
CA LEU A 342 0.92 38.18 -6.53
C LEU A 342 0.46 39.44 -7.18
N HIS A 343 -0.67 39.97 -6.71
CA HIS A 343 -1.21 41.23 -7.18
C HIS A 343 -0.24 42.40 -6.85
N PRO A 344 0.20 43.20 -7.80
CA PRO A 344 1.27 44.17 -7.63
C PRO A 344 0.94 45.30 -6.63
N GLY A 345 -0.34 45.55 -6.36
CA GLY A 345 -0.81 46.54 -5.40
C GLY A 345 -1.17 46.01 -4.02
N ILE A 346 -1.35 44.68 -3.88
CA ILE A 346 -1.86 44.01 -2.68
C ILE A 346 -0.98 42.82 -2.33
N SER A 347 0.30 43.10 -2.04
CA SER A 347 1.26 42.06 -1.65
C SER A 347 2.28 42.61 -0.65
N ALA A 348 2.69 41.75 0.28
CA ALA A 348 3.66 42.11 1.31
C ALA A 348 4.54 40.91 1.68
N ALA A 349 5.80 41.16 1.94
CA ALA A 349 6.66 40.24 2.67
C ALA A 349 6.46 40.44 4.19
N VAL A 350 6.50 39.32 4.91
CA VAL A 350 6.34 39.30 6.37
C VAL A 350 7.71 39.03 7.00
N TYR A 351 8.04 39.84 8.00
CA TYR A 351 9.29 39.73 8.74
C TYR A 351 9.01 39.52 10.23
N CYS A 352 9.81 38.63 10.83
CA CYS A 352 9.81 38.39 12.26
C CYS A 352 11.25 38.54 12.77
N ASN A 353 11.48 39.45 13.71
CA ASN A 353 12.81 39.76 14.26
C ASN A 353 13.86 40.01 13.16
N GLY A 354 13.47 40.74 12.12
CA GLY A 354 14.33 41.10 10.97
C GLY A 354 14.59 39.98 9.97
N LYS A 355 14.06 38.78 10.17
CA LYS A 355 14.10 37.65 9.23
C LYS A 355 12.79 37.54 8.46
N ARG A 356 12.89 37.36 7.15
CA ARG A 356 11.76 37.07 6.26
C ARG A 356 11.25 35.66 6.47
#